data_10f424fe36a6456d93301de9297e22ef
#
_entry.id   10f424fe36a6456d93301de9297e22ef
#
_cell.length_a   1.000
_cell.length_b   1.000
_cell.length_c   1.000
_cell.angle_alpha   90.00
_cell.angle_beta   90.00
_cell.angle_gamma   90.00
#
_symmetry.space_group_name_H-M   'P 1'
#
loop_
_entity.id
_entity.type
_entity.pdbx_description
1 polymer ?
#
loop_
_entity_poly.entity_id
_entity_poly.type
_entity_poly.pdbx_seq_one_letter_code
_entity_poly.pdbx_strand_id
1 'polypeptide(L)'
;MVSRISHFLFSMVLIMGATSAMAQKQFTLEDLNFGGKNYRQMSPQNRTLYWWGDKLVHATDSLCSLVDVNTAKEKPLFTLDQMREWSELGKKLRSLRGVSMPYGKPLALVQTAKKRILVNFRTKNVEWSQDCSKETQASDWCKQSRAVAFVDGDNLYVRDAAGQLMRVTKDGSRDIVYGQSVHRNEFGIDGGLFWNPKGTKLAFYRMDQSMVADYPLINVPELSDTAHLMATPAPEKYPMAGQPSHKVTIGVYDVASGSIIYLNAGDPTDRYFCGITWSPDGGTIYVQQMNRAQNDMHMVSYNAATGEPVAELYHESHPKYIEPGAPLNFLPWDASKFILQSEKDGFNHLYLYDVKGNLLKQLTSGNWEVTKFVGFDTKSRGVVIESTEAHDLQNNIFRVDIASGKRTRIDADGKGVHSCLLSENGTLAVDWYQE
;
A
#
# COMPACT_ATOMS: atom_id res chain seq x y z
N MET A 1 30.47 -72.30 -0.65
CA MET A 1 29.50 -71.70 0.26
C MET A 1 29.65 -70.20 0.35
N VAL A 2 30.84 -69.66 0.21
CA VAL A 2 31.12 -68.19 0.34
C VAL A 2 30.53 -67.34 -0.80
N SER A 3 30.44 -67.87 -2.04
CA SER A 3 29.95 -67.19 -3.22
C SER A 3 28.42 -66.86 -3.17
N ARG A 4 27.58 -67.67 -2.55
CA ARG A 4 26.12 -67.45 -2.47
C ARG A 4 25.71 -66.39 -1.39
N ILE A 5 26.52 -66.27 -0.34
CA ILE A 5 26.29 -65.27 0.72
C ILE A 5 26.62 -63.87 0.21
N SER A 6 27.69 -63.76 -0.61
CA SER A 6 28.06 -62.46 -1.20
C SER A 6 26.98 -61.88 -2.15
N HIS A 7 26.32 -62.69 -2.95
CA HIS A 7 25.26 -62.26 -3.85
C HIS A 7 23.99 -61.94 -3.12
N PHE A 8 23.69 -62.58 -2.00
CA PHE A 8 22.51 -62.25 -1.19
C PHE A 8 22.68 -60.93 -0.43
N LEU A 9 23.89 -60.67 0.09
CA LEU A 9 24.22 -59.39 0.72
C LEU A 9 24.22 -58.22 -0.30
N PHE A 10 24.71 -58.45 -1.52
CA PHE A 10 24.71 -57.43 -2.57
C PHE A 10 23.28 -57.12 -3.06
N SER A 11 22.43 -58.13 -3.19
CA SER A 11 21.01 -57.93 -3.53
C SER A 11 20.23 -57.23 -2.41
N MET A 12 20.57 -57.51 -1.14
CA MET A 12 19.92 -56.85 0.01
C MET A 12 20.35 -55.38 0.16
N VAL A 13 21.59 -55.02 -0.16
CA VAL A 13 22.09 -53.65 -0.20
C VAL A 13 21.47 -52.88 -1.36
N LEU A 14 21.25 -53.49 -2.53
CA LEU A 14 20.55 -52.87 -3.65
C LEU A 14 19.06 -52.64 -3.36
N ILE A 15 18.40 -53.50 -2.61
CA ILE A 15 17.01 -53.32 -2.19
C ILE A 15 16.89 -52.24 -1.12
N MET A 16 17.86 -52.12 -0.21
CA MET A 16 17.88 -50.99 0.77
C MET A 16 18.28 -49.67 0.13
N GLY A 17 19.04 -49.64 -0.97
CA GLY A 17 19.34 -48.40 -1.72
C GLY A 17 18.17 -47.91 -2.58
N ALA A 18 17.22 -48.77 -2.92
CA ALA A 18 16.06 -48.40 -3.73
C ALA A 18 14.90 -47.81 -2.93
N THR A 19 14.93 -47.89 -1.59
CA THR A 19 13.84 -47.36 -0.73
C THR A 19 14.01 -45.90 -0.33
N SER A 20 15.10 -45.27 -0.72
CA SER A 20 15.30 -43.83 -0.45
C SER A 20 15.08 -42.92 -1.68
N ALA A 21 14.66 -43.46 -2.83
CA ALA A 21 14.05 -42.63 -3.86
C ALA A 21 12.61 -42.30 -3.41
N MET A 22 12.48 -41.35 -2.53
CA MET A 22 11.20 -40.68 -2.29
C MET A 22 10.73 -40.15 -3.64
N ALA A 23 9.80 -40.86 -4.27
CA ALA A 23 9.16 -40.36 -5.47
C ALA A 23 8.55 -39.00 -5.12
N GLN A 24 9.14 -37.95 -5.65
CA GLN A 24 8.51 -36.64 -5.53
C GLN A 24 7.09 -36.73 -6.09
N LYS A 25 6.12 -36.41 -5.27
CA LYS A 25 4.73 -36.38 -5.71
C LYS A 25 4.63 -35.42 -6.91
N GLN A 26 4.27 -35.95 -8.07
CA GLN A 26 3.99 -35.11 -9.24
C GLN A 26 2.67 -34.33 -9.00
N PHE A 27 2.65 -33.08 -9.38
CA PHE A 27 1.43 -32.28 -9.33
C PHE A 27 0.42 -32.82 -10.36
N THR A 28 -0.81 -32.93 -9.92
CA THR A 28 -1.96 -33.19 -10.80
C THR A 28 -2.57 -31.85 -11.27
N LEU A 29 -3.38 -31.89 -12.32
CA LEU A 29 -4.13 -30.70 -12.74
C LEU A 29 -5.05 -30.17 -11.63
N GLU A 30 -5.58 -31.04 -10.78
CA GLU A 30 -6.42 -30.66 -9.64
C GLU A 30 -5.61 -29.99 -8.52
N ASP A 31 -4.36 -30.36 -8.32
CA ASP A 31 -3.43 -29.69 -7.40
C ASP A 31 -3.11 -28.26 -7.89
N LEU A 32 -3.01 -28.05 -9.20
CA LEU A 32 -2.63 -26.78 -9.83
C LEU A 32 -3.83 -25.88 -10.15
N ASN A 33 -5.07 -26.37 -9.98
CA ASN A 33 -6.27 -25.57 -10.23
C ASN A 33 -6.41 -24.46 -9.20
N PHE A 34 -6.21 -23.20 -9.62
CA PHE A 34 -6.31 -22.04 -8.77
C PHE A 34 -7.67 -21.96 -8.06
N GLY A 35 -7.65 -21.89 -6.73
CA GLY A 35 -8.85 -21.91 -5.91
C GLY A 35 -9.46 -23.30 -5.72
N GLY A 36 -8.93 -24.34 -6.32
CA GLY A 36 -9.33 -25.73 -6.16
C GLY A 36 -9.08 -26.27 -4.76
N LYS A 37 -9.70 -27.44 -4.47
CA LYS A 37 -9.65 -28.07 -3.14
C LYS A 37 -8.22 -28.32 -2.65
N ASN A 38 -7.34 -28.75 -3.54
CA ASN A 38 -5.96 -29.11 -3.19
C ASN A 38 -5.02 -27.90 -3.21
N TYR A 39 -5.31 -26.86 -4.01
CA TYR A 39 -4.47 -25.68 -4.15
C TYR A 39 -4.16 -24.99 -2.82
N ARG A 40 -5.16 -24.86 -1.94
CA ARG A 40 -5.00 -24.25 -0.61
C ARG A 40 -4.05 -25.02 0.31
N GLN A 41 -3.89 -26.33 0.10
CA GLN A 41 -2.99 -27.15 0.91
C GLN A 41 -1.52 -27.00 0.48
N MET A 42 -1.30 -26.54 -0.75
CA MET A 42 0.03 -26.32 -1.33
C MET A 42 0.52 -24.88 -1.21
N SER A 43 -0.39 -23.95 -0.90
CA SER A 43 -0.02 -22.57 -0.65
C SER A 43 0.68 -22.41 0.70
N PRO A 44 1.77 -21.63 0.79
CA PRO A 44 2.41 -21.34 2.05
C PRO A 44 1.41 -20.77 3.07
N GLN A 45 1.48 -21.26 4.29
CA GLN A 45 0.66 -20.76 5.39
C GLN A 45 1.26 -19.44 5.89
N ASN A 46 0.84 -18.32 5.33
CA ASN A 46 1.30 -17.01 5.76
C ASN A 46 0.73 -16.67 7.14
N ARG A 47 1.59 -16.29 8.07
CA ARG A 47 1.20 -15.73 9.36
C ARG A 47 0.71 -14.30 9.14
N THR A 48 -0.41 -13.92 9.75
CA THR A 48 -0.85 -12.51 9.79
C THR A 48 -0.14 -11.81 10.94
N LEU A 49 0.97 -11.17 10.62
CA LEU A 49 1.79 -10.41 11.56
C LEU A 49 1.65 -8.91 11.28
N TYR A 50 1.56 -8.11 12.33
CA TYR A 50 1.58 -6.65 12.24
C TYR A 50 2.12 -6.02 13.53
N TRP A 51 2.49 -4.75 13.45
CA TRP A 51 3.00 -4.03 14.59
C TRP A 51 1.92 -3.24 15.31
N TRP A 52 1.95 -3.27 16.63
CA TRP A 52 1.25 -2.39 17.54
C TRP A 52 2.29 -1.51 18.24
N GLY A 53 2.60 -0.35 17.69
CA GLY A 53 3.83 0.37 18.01
C GLY A 53 5.05 -0.50 17.68
N ASP A 54 5.86 -0.79 18.68
CA ASP A 54 7.01 -1.69 18.56
C ASP A 54 6.77 -3.09 19.12
N LYS A 55 5.51 -3.49 19.28
CA LYS A 55 5.12 -4.81 19.73
C LYS A 55 4.61 -5.62 18.54
N LEU A 56 5.20 -6.78 18.33
CA LEU A 56 4.76 -7.68 17.26
C LEU A 56 3.49 -8.44 17.68
N VAL A 57 2.50 -8.42 16.81
CA VAL A 57 1.22 -9.08 17.00
C VAL A 57 1.02 -10.16 15.94
N HIS A 58 0.59 -11.34 16.36
CA HIS A 58 0.14 -12.41 15.49
C HIS A 58 -1.37 -12.57 15.63
N ALA A 59 -2.07 -12.45 14.51
CA ALA A 59 -3.52 -12.66 14.43
C ALA A 59 -3.84 -13.93 13.64
N THR A 60 -4.61 -14.80 14.25
CA THR A 60 -5.24 -15.96 13.61
C THR A 60 -6.75 -15.71 13.46
N ASP A 61 -7.49 -16.68 12.97
CA ASP A 61 -8.96 -16.56 12.93
C ASP A 61 -9.57 -16.44 14.33
N SER A 62 -8.98 -17.10 15.34
CA SER A 62 -9.58 -17.23 16.68
C SER A 62 -8.83 -16.53 17.81
N LEU A 63 -7.56 -16.15 17.59
CA LEU A 63 -6.68 -15.63 18.64
C LEU A 63 -5.81 -14.50 18.11
N CYS A 64 -5.66 -13.46 18.93
CA CYS A 64 -4.68 -12.40 18.75
C CYS A 64 -3.66 -12.50 19.88
N SER A 65 -2.36 -12.55 19.57
CA SER A 65 -1.27 -12.75 20.53
C SER A 65 -0.17 -11.71 20.34
N LEU A 66 0.51 -11.34 21.44
CA LEU A 66 1.82 -10.69 21.37
C LEU A 66 2.89 -11.75 21.12
N VAL A 67 3.81 -11.44 20.21
CA VAL A 67 4.99 -12.26 19.93
C VAL A 67 6.21 -11.61 20.59
N ASP A 68 6.91 -12.35 21.40
CA ASP A 68 8.21 -11.93 21.92
C ASP A 68 9.25 -12.02 20.79
N VAL A 69 9.83 -10.90 20.41
CA VAL A 69 10.72 -10.81 19.25
C VAL A 69 12.05 -11.55 19.43
N ASN A 70 12.45 -11.88 20.67
CA ASN A 70 13.70 -12.59 20.96
C ASN A 70 13.51 -14.11 21.02
N THR A 71 12.34 -14.56 21.49
CA THR A 71 12.08 -15.98 21.75
C THR A 71 11.01 -16.58 20.86
N ALA A 72 10.34 -15.77 20.04
CA ALA A 72 9.18 -16.11 19.24
C ALA A 72 7.99 -16.72 20.05
N LYS A 73 8.02 -16.63 21.39
CA LYS A 73 6.91 -17.10 22.22
C LYS A 73 5.72 -16.17 22.11
N GLU A 74 4.53 -16.77 22.08
CA GLU A 74 3.29 -16.03 21.98
C GLU A 74 2.58 -15.93 23.32
N LYS A 75 2.08 -14.73 23.62
CA LYS A 75 1.24 -14.45 24.78
C LYS A 75 -0.14 -13.97 24.32
N PRO A 76 -1.23 -14.66 24.63
CA PRO A 76 -2.59 -14.25 24.25
C PRO A 76 -2.92 -12.82 24.70
N LEU A 77 -3.53 -12.04 23.81
CA LEU A 77 -4.13 -10.73 24.11
C LEU A 77 -5.64 -10.86 24.28
N PHE A 78 -6.30 -11.46 23.29
CA PHE A 78 -7.75 -11.72 23.31
C PHE A 78 -8.13 -12.77 22.25
N THR A 79 -9.27 -13.42 22.51
CA THR A 79 -9.87 -14.40 21.60
C THR A 79 -10.94 -13.77 20.71
N LEU A 80 -11.35 -14.49 19.65
CA LEU A 80 -12.45 -14.10 18.78
C LEU A 80 -13.77 -13.93 19.58
N ASP A 81 -14.07 -14.83 20.51
CA ASP A 81 -15.31 -14.75 21.29
C ASP A 81 -15.31 -13.54 22.24
N GLN A 82 -14.19 -13.23 22.86
CA GLN A 82 -14.03 -11.99 23.62
C GLN A 82 -14.24 -10.75 22.75
N MET A 83 -13.64 -10.71 21.55
CA MET A 83 -13.81 -9.57 20.66
C MET A 83 -15.25 -9.46 20.13
N ARG A 84 -15.92 -10.58 19.88
CA ARG A 84 -17.35 -10.63 19.53
C ARG A 84 -18.25 -10.00 20.58
N GLU A 85 -17.97 -10.31 21.85
CA GLU A 85 -18.67 -9.75 23.01
C GLU A 85 -18.40 -8.26 23.14
N TRP A 86 -17.13 -7.86 23.21
CA TRP A 86 -16.72 -6.46 23.45
C TRP A 86 -17.11 -5.50 22.33
N SER A 87 -17.12 -5.97 21.08
CA SER A 87 -17.50 -5.17 19.90
C SER A 87 -19.00 -5.15 19.63
N GLU A 88 -19.79 -5.96 20.37
CA GLU A 88 -21.23 -6.18 20.16
C GLU A 88 -21.59 -6.73 18.75
N LEU A 89 -20.60 -7.24 18.03
CA LEU A 89 -20.80 -7.77 16.67
C LEU A 89 -21.30 -9.20 16.65
N GLY A 90 -21.07 -9.95 17.73
CA GLY A 90 -21.45 -11.37 17.81
C GLY A 90 -20.88 -12.18 16.63
N LYS A 91 -21.70 -13.08 16.08
CA LYS A 91 -21.30 -13.95 14.95
C LYS A 91 -20.97 -13.23 13.64
N LYS A 92 -21.26 -11.91 13.52
CA LYS A 92 -20.88 -11.13 12.35
C LYS A 92 -19.36 -10.96 12.21
N LEU A 93 -18.63 -10.99 13.33
CA LEU A 93 -17.17 -11.05 13.33
C LEU A 93 -16.75 -12.52 13.17
N ARG A 94 -16.10 -12.84 12.02
CA ARG A 94 -15.77 -14.24 11.67
C ARG A 94 -14.32 -14.60 11.94
N SER A 95 -13.41 -13.61 11.94
CA SER A 95 -11.97 -13.82 12.06
C SER A 95 -11.32 -12.60 12.70
N LEU A 96 -10.19 -12.80 13.40
CA LEU A 96 -9.35 -11.72 13.92
C LEU A 96 -8.23 -11.28 12.95
N ARG A 97 -8.04 -11.96 11.82
CA ARG A 97 -6.98 -11.61 10.83
C ARG A 97 -7.14 -10.19 10.26
N GLY A 98 -8.36 -9.67 10.20
CA GLY A 98 -8.65 -8.30 9.76
C GLY A 98 -8.65 -7.25 10.87
N VAL A 99 -8.31 -7.62 12.10
CA VAL A 99 -8.21 -6.69 13.24
C VAL A 99 -6.82 -6.02 13.19
N SER A 100 -6.78 -4.70 13.35
CA SER A 100 -5.55 -3.93 13.45
C SER A 100 -5.50 -3.11 14.74
N MET A 101 -4.33 -2.64 15.12
CA MET A 101 -4.11 -1.78 16.31
C MET A 101 -3.43 -0.48 15.88
N PRO A 102 -4.19 0.48 15.30
CA PRO A 102 -3.62 1.67 14.66
C PRO A 102 -3.03 2.69 15.64
N TYR A 103 -3.23 2.53 16.92
CA TYR A 103 -2.75 3.44 17.96
C TYR A 103 -1.78 2.72 18.92
N GLY A 104 -0.85 3.46 19.52
CA GLY A 104 -0.01 2.93 20.61
C GLY A 104 -0.78 2.60 21.90
N LYS A 105 -2.10 2.85 21.93
CA LYS A 105 -3.05 2.51 23.00
C LYS A 105 -3.65 1.11 22.79
N PRO A 106 -4.26 0.49 23.82
CA PRO A 106 -4.89 -0.83 23.71
C PRO A 106 -6.23 -0.79 22.97
N LEU A 107 -6.22 -0.25 21.77
CA LEU A 107 -7.38 -0.09 20.89
C LEU A 107 -7.24 -0.99 19.68
N ALA A 108 -8.16 -1.93 19.54
CA ALA A 108 -8.29 -2.79 18.37
C ALA A 108 -9.34 -2.20 17.42
N LEU A 109 -8.96 -2.01 16.18
CA LEU A 109 -9.87 -1.59 15.10
C LEU A 109 -10.46 -2.83 14.46
N VAL A 110 -11.77 -2.97 14.57
CA VAL A 110 -12.56 -4.01 13.92
C VAL A 110 -13.38 -3.37 12.80
N GLN A 111 -13.24 -3.87 11.58
CA GLN A 111 -13.98 -3.38 10.44
C GLN A 111 -14.85 -4.48 9.82
N THR A 112 -16.09 -4.12 9.53
CA THR A 112 -17.04 -4.94 8.77
C THR A 112 -17.50 -4.14 7.54
N ALA A 113 -18.29 -4.75 6.64
CA ALA A 113 -18.87 -4.03 5.51
C ALA A 113 -19.80 -2.85 5.91
N LYS A 114 -20.25 -2.78 7.17
CA LYS A 114 -21.21 -1.77 7.63
C LYS A 114 -20.71 -0.91 8.79
N LYS A 115 -19.72 -1.37 9.54
CA LYS A 115 -19.26 -0.67 10.74
C LYS A 115 -17.74 -0.74 10.89
N ARG A 116 -17.18 0.36 11.36
CA ARG A 116 -15.82 0.50 11.85
C ARG A 116 -15.88 0.76 13.34
N ILE A 117 -15.21 -0.05 14.15
CA ILE A 117 -15.37 -0.07 15.62
C ILE A 117 -13.99 -0.08 16.26
N LEU A 118 -13.73 0.84 17.19
CA LEU A 118 -12.57 0.78 18.08
C LEU A 118 -12.98 0.18 19.40
N VAL A 119 -12.39 -0.96 19.72
CA VAL A 119 -12.61 -1.70 20.98
C VAL A 119 -11.39 -1.52 21.86
N ASN A 120 -11.58 -1.03 23.05
CA ASN A 120 -10.55 -1.03 24.07
C ASN A 120 -10.50 -2.42 24.72
N PHE A 121 -9.49 -3.21 24.37
CA PHE A 121 -9.39 -4.60 24.85
C PHE A 121 -8.87 -4.73 26.29
N ARG A 122 -8.49 -3.62 26.96
CA ARG A 122 -8.23 -3.61 28.42
C ARG A 122 -9.48 -3.37 29.22
N THR A 123 -10.27 -2.35 28.83
CA THR A 123 -11.54 -2.03 29.52
C THR A 123 -12.70 -2.83 28.99
N LYS A 124 -12.51 -3.59 27.90
CA LYS A 124 -13.47 -4.55 27.33
C LYS A 124 -14.76 -3.90 26.84
N ASN A 125 -14.65 -2.71 26.23
CA ASN A 125 -15.80 -1.95 25.75
C ASN A 125 -15.51 -1.27 24.40
N VAL A 126 -16.58 -0.89 23.70
CA VAL A 126 -16.50 -0.04 22.51
C VAL A 126 -16.14 1.39 22.95
N GLU A 127 -15.05 1.93 22.43
CA GLU A 127 -14.63 3.30 22.66
C GLU A 127 -15.16 4.26 21.57
N TRP A 128 -15.32 3.76 20.36
CA TRP A 128 -15.82 4.54 19.23
C TRP A 128 -16.37 3.59 18.15
N SER A 129 -17.40 4.04 17.45
CA SER A 129 -17.90 3.32 16.28
C SER A 129 -18.44 4.27 15.22
N GLN A 130 -18.37 3.85 13.95
CA GLN A 130 -18.86 4.60 12.81
C GLN A 130 -19.54 3.67 11.81
N ASP A 131 -20.64 4.12 11.20
CA ASP A 131 -21.29 3.44 10.08
C ASP A 131 -20.48 3.68 8.79
N CYS A 132 -20.22 2.63 8.01
CA CYS A 132 -19.52 2.68 6.74
C CYS A 132 -20.32 2.07 5.57
N SER A 133 -21.63 1.91 5.73
CA SER A 133 -22.50 1.26 4.75
C SER A 133 -22.63 2.00 3.41
N LYS A 134 -22.28 3.29 3.36
CA LYS A 134 -22.29 4.14 2.16
C LYS A 134 -20.93 4.30 1.48
N GLU A 135 -19.89 3.63 1.97
CA GLU A 135 -18.54 3.67 1.39
C GLU A 135 -18.46 2.67 0.24
N THR A 136 -19.08 3.02 -0.92
CA THR A 136 -19.37 2.05 -1.98
C THR A 136 -18.32 1.98 -3.09
N GLN A 137 -17.57 3.07 -3.34
CA GLN A 137 -16.61 3.14 -4.44
C GLN A 137 -15.18 3.27 -3.92
N ALA A 138 -14.82 4.43 -3.36
CA ALA A 138 -13.52 4.65 -2.75
C ALA A 138 -13.71 5.16 -1.32
N SER A 139 -12.84 4.76 -0.40
CA SER A 139 -12.85 5.31 0.96
C SER A 139 -11.46 5.38 1.55
N ASP A 140 -11.20 6.44 2.32
CA ASP A 140 -9.98 6.60 3.09
C ASP A 140 -10.30 7.12 4.49
N TRP A 141 -9.84 6.38 5.50
CA TRP A 141 -10.06 6.67 6.91
C TRP A 141 -8.84 7.35 7.53
N CYS A 142 -9.03 8.55 8.02
CA CYS A 142 -7.99 9.29 8.74
C CYS A 142 -7.87 8.81 10.18
N LYS A 143 -6.75 8.16 10.51
CA LYS A 143 -6.43 7.69 11.87
C LYS A 143 -6.47 8.84 12.89
N GLN A 144 -5.98 10.02 12.57
CA GLN A 144 -5.82 11.15 13.49
C GLN A 144 -7.15 11.77 13.90
N SER A 145 -7.98 12.12 12.92
CA SER A 145 -9.29 12.76 13.15
C SER A 145 -10.43 11.75 13.31
N ARG A 146 -10.22 10.46 12.97
CA ARG A 146 -11.25 9.43 12.82
C ARG A 146 -12.32 9.77 11.79
N ALA A 147 -12.08 10.78 10.96
CA ALA A 147 -12.93 11.09 9.82
C ALA A 147 -12.70 10.11 8.69
N VAL A 148 -13.68 9.93 7.83
CA VAL A 148 -13.56 9.16 6.61
C VAL A 148 -14.01 10.00 5.42
N ALA A 149 -13.20 10.02 4.37
CA ALA A 149 -13.59 10.48 3.05
C ALA A 149 -14.03 9.27 2.23
N PHE A 150 -15.12 9.39 1.48
CA PHE A 150 -15.60 8.30 0.62
C PHE A 150 -16.42 8.80 -0.55
N VAL A 151 -16.56 7.95 -1.55
CA VAL A 151 -17.37 8.22 -2.75
C VAL A 151 -18.62 7.34 -2.73
N ASP A 152 -19.76 7.95 -2.95
CA ASP A 152 -21.07 7.28 -3.08
C ASP A 152 -21.88 7.98 -4.17
N GLY A 153 -22.36 7.21 -5.18
CA GLY A 153 -23.05 7.76 -6.35
C GLY A 153 -22.22 8.83 -7.07
N ASP A 154 -20.92 8.56 -7.31
CA ASP A 154 -19.93 9.40 -7.99
C ASP A 154 -19.59 10.73 -7.28
N ASN A 155 -20.18 10.99 -6.12
CA ASN A 155 -19.92 12.21 -5.34
C ASN A 155 -19.07 11.91 -4.10
N LEU A 156 -18.21 12.88 -3.77
CA LEU A 156 -17.35 12.84 -2.59
C LEU A 156 -18.11 13.29 -1.34
N TYR A 157 -17.92 12.54 -0.28
CA TYR A 157 -18.44 12.78 1.06
C TYR A 157 -17.33 12.71 2.09
N VAL A 158 -17.50 13.44 3.18
CA VAL A 158 -16.70 13.29 4.40
C VAL A 158 -17.65 13.01 5.56
N ARG A 159 -17.31 12.03 6.37
CA ARG A 159 -18.01 11.79 7.65
C ARG A 159 -17.00 12.02 8.78
N ASP A 160 -17.33 12.88 9.72
CA ASP A 160 -16.47 13.15 10.87
C ASP A 160 -16.53 12.04 11.93
N ALA A 161 -15.71 12.17 12.99
CA ALA A 161 -15.66 11.19 14.08
C ALA A 161 -16.98 11.04 14.85
N ALA A 162 -17.84 12.06 14.85
CA ALA A 162 -19.15 12.06 15.48
C ALA A 162 -20.23 11.42 14.59
N GLY A 163 -19.91 11.12 13.34
CA GLY A 163 -20.83 10.54 12.37
C GLY A 163 -21.58 11.59 11.52
N GLN A 164 -21.26 12.88 11.67
CA GLN A 164 -21.84 13.93 10.86
C GLN A 164 -21.38 13.78 9.41
N LEU A 165 -22.34 13.73 8.49
CA LEU A 165 -22.09 13.54 7.06
C LEU A 165 -22.09 14.90 6.34
N MET A 166 -21.01 15.18 5.63
CA MET A 166 -20.83 16.36 4.78
C MET A 166 -20.72 15.92 3.33
N ARG A 167 -21.58 16.43 2.47
CA ARG A 167 -21.49 16.25 1.02
C ARG A 167 -20.52 17.28 0.46
N VAL A 168 -19.38 16.81 -0.08
CA VAL A 168 -18.31 17.66 -0.60
C VAL A 168 -18.58 18.10 -2.04
N THR A 169 -19.05 17.18 -2.90
CA THR A 169 -19.32 17.44 -4.33
C THR A 169 -20.77 17.12 -4.71
N LYS A 170 -21.25 17.67 -5.84
CA LYS A 170 -22.66 17.54 -6.26
C LYS A 170 -22.86 17.16 -7.73
N ASP A 171 -21.81 17.26 -8.54
CA ASP A 171 -21.80 17.10 -10.00
C ASP A 171 -21.07 15.82 -10.45
N GLY A 172 -20.78 14.92 -9.51
CA GLY A 172 -20.19 13.63 -9.80
C GLY A 172 -21.08 12.80 -10.74
N SER A 173 -20.46 12.18 -11.72
CA SER A 173 -21.10 11.39 -12.76
C SER A 173 -20.08 10.45 -13.41
N ARG A 174 -20.53 9.64 -14.38
CA ARG A 174 -19.62 8.85 -15.22
C ARG A 174 -18.52 9.69 -15.87
N ASP A 175 -18.81 10.95 -16.22
CA ASP A 175 -17.86 11.84 -16.91
C ASP A 175 -17.03 12.71 -15.92
N ILE A 176 -17.55 12.98 -14.75
CA ILE A 176 -16.87 13.76 -13.69
C ILE A 176 -16.65 12.88 -12.47
N VAL A 177 -15.44 12.41 -12.32
CA VAL A 177 -15.07 11.44 -11.28
C VAL A 177 -14.32 12.12 -10.14
N TYR A 178 -14.72 11.85 -8.92
CA TYR A 178 -14.12 12.39 -7.70
C TYR A 178 -13.51 11.29 -6.83
N GLY A 179 -12.37 11.59 -6.19
CA GLY A 179 -11.79 10.79 -5.12
C GLY A 179 -11.40 9.36 -5.48
N GLN A 180 -11.41 9.01 -6.74
CA GLN A 180 -11.02 7.69 -7.25
C GLN A 180 -9.64 7.77 -7.92
N SER A 181 -9.07 6.61 -8.26
CA SER A 181 -7.86 6.53 -9.06
C SER A 181 -8.08 7.21 -10.42
N VAL A 182 -7.05 7.86 -10.91
CA VAL A 182 -7.04 8.58 -12.19
C VAL A 182 -5.98 8.02 -13.12
N HIS A 183 -5.92 8.52 -14.37
CA HIS A 183 -4.89 8.18 -15.35
C HIS A 183 -4.72 6.66 -15.59
N ARG A 184 -5.79 5.88 -15.42
CA ARG A 184 -5.77 4.40 -15.60
C ARG A 184 -4.76 3.71 -14.68
N ASN A 185 -4.53 4.24 -13.49
CA ASN A 185 -3.57 3.73 -12.50
C ASN A 185 -2.09 3.80 -12.92
N GLU A 186 -1.78 4.65 -13.91
CA GLU A 186 -0.38 4.90 -14.26
C GLU A 186 0.42 5.41 -13.06
N PHE A 187 1.72 5.14 -13.04
CA PHE A 187 2.66 5.59 -12.01
C PHE A 187 2.25 5.19 -10.57
N GLY A 188 1.58 4.03 -10.42
CA GLY A 188 1.15 3.54 -9.11
C GLY A 188 0.02 4.36 -8.48
N ILE A 189 -0.73 5.15 -9.25
CA ILE A 189 -1.91 5.87 -8.76
C ILE A 189 -3.03 4.86 -8.54
N ASP A 190 -3.22 4.40 -7.29
CA ASP A 190 -4.20 3.39 -6.88
C ASP A 190 -5.37 3.98 -6.08
N GLY A 191 -5.35 5.28 -5.79
CA GLY A 191 -6.39 6.00 -5.06
C GLY A 191 -6.47 7.47 -5.41
N GLY A 192 -7.47 8.16 -4.88
CA GLY A 192 -7.71 9.58 -5.16
C GLY A 192 -8.08 10.42 -3.94
N LEU A 193 -7.82 9.92 -2.73
CA LEU A 193 -8.13 10.59 -1.45
C LEU A 193 -6.86 10.67 -0.61
N PHE A 194 -6.50 11.86 -0.14
CA PHE A 194 -5.23 12.10 0.55
C PHE A 194 -5.44 13.03 1.74
N TRP A 195 -5.62 12.48 2.94
CA TRP A 195 -5.70 13.27 4.16
C TRP A 195 -4.39 13.95 4.51
N ASN A 196 -4.46 15.20 4.97
CA ASN A 196 -3.29 15.80 5.60
C ASN A 196 -2.97 15.10 6.94
N PRO A 197 -1.74 15.19 7.46
CA PRO A 197 -1.34 14.50 8.69
C PRO A 197 -2.22 14.77 9.92
N LYS A 198 -2.93 15.89 9.96
CA LYS A 198 -3.83 16.29 11.06
C LYS A 198 -5.29 15.82 10.84
N GLY A 199 -5.65 15.38 9.64
CA GLY A 199 -7.03 15.03 9.28
C GLY A 199 -7.99 16.22 9.24
N THR A 200 -7.47 17.44 9.02
CA THR A 200 -8.25 18.68 8.92
C THR A 200 -8.51 19.11 7.49
N LYS A 201 -7.72 18.61 6.55
CA LYS A 201 -7.85 18.86 5.11
C LYS A 201 -7.73 17.57 4.33
N LEU A 202 -8.46 17.48 3.23
CA LEU A 202 -8.44 16.35 2.30
C LEU A 202 -8.08 16.86 0.91
N ALA A 203 -6.94 16.43 0.36
CA ALA A 203 -6.69 16.55 -1.06
C ALA A 203 -7.38 15.39 -1.80
N PHE A 204 -7.91 15.66 -2.99
CA PHE A 204 -8.61 14.66 -3.78
C PHE A 204 -8.45 14.93 -5.28
N TYR A 205 -8.48 13.88 -6.07
CA TYR A 205 -8.58 14.02 -7.52
C TYR A 205 -10.00 14.34 -7.96
N ARG A 206 -10.09 15.25 -8.93
CA ARG A 206 -11.23 15.45 -9.81
C ARG A 206 -10.78 15.17 -11.25
N MET A 207 -11.39 14.21 -11.89
CA MET A 207 -11.10 13.83 -13.27
C MET A 207 -12.31 14.14 -14.14
N ASP A 208 -12.09 14.98 -15.16
CA ASP A 208 -13.04 15.17 -16.27
C ASP A 208 -12.61 14.24 -17.41
N GLN A 209 -13.47 13.31 -17.75
CA GLN A 209 -13.31 12.36 -18.86
C GLN A 209 -14.42 12.48 -19.92
N SER A 210 -15.14 13.59 -19.94
CA SER A 210 -16.23 13.83 -20.90
C SER A 210 -15.76 13.75 -22.37
N MET A 211 -14.50 14.18 -22.62
CA MET A 211 -13.88 14.14 -23.93
C MET A 211 -13.25 12.80 -24.30
N VAL A 212 -13.14 11.87 -23.34
CA VAL A 212 -12.49 10.58 -23.59
C VAL A 212 -13.46 9.63 -24.32
N ALA A 213 -12.96 8.97 -25.35
CA ALA A 213 -13.74 8.01 -26.11
C ALA A 213 -14.14 6.78 -25.28
N ASP A 214 -15.30 6.22 -25.62
CA ASP A 214 -15.75 4.97 -25.05
C ASP A 214 -15.07 3.79 -25.75
N TYR A 215 -14.37 2.96 -24.99
CA TYR A 215 -13.87 1.68 -25.47
C TYR A 215 -14.98 0.63 -25.38
N PRO A 216 -15.28 -0.10 -26.46
CA PRO A 216 -16.45 -0.98 -26.54
C PRO A 216 -16.20 -2.30 -25.80
N LEU A 217 -16.50 -2.35 -24.52
CA LEU A 217 -16.53 -3.58 -23.74
C LEU A 217 -17.95 -4.18 -23.71
N ILE A 218 -17.99 -5.48 -23.49
CA ILE A 218 -19.21 -6.27 -23.35
C ILE A 218 -19.17 -6.98 -22.00
N ASN A 219 -20.24 -6.82 -21.22
CA ASN A 219 -20.44 -7.62 -20.03
C ASN A 219 -21.14 -8.93 -20.42
N VAL A 220 -20.47 -10.06 -20.20
CA VAL A 220 -21.00 -11.40 -20.42
C VAL A 220 -21.50 -11.92 -19.07
N PRO A 221 -22.80 -12.31 -18.95
CA PRO A 221 -23.32 -12.88 -17.72
C PRO A 221 -22.58 -14.15 -17.30
N GLU A 222 -22.44 -14.38 -16.00
CA GLU A 222 -21.93 -15.65 -15.49
C GLU A 222 -22.90 -16.80 -15.82
N LEU A 223 -22.35 -18.01 -15.99
CA LEU A 223 -23.15 -19.21 -16.29
C LEU A 223 -24.20 -19.53 -15.20
N SER A 224 -23.99 -19.05 -13.99
CA SER A 224 -24.93 -19.18 -12.86
C SER A 224 -26.08 -18.16 -12.89
N ASP A 225 -25.99 -17.11 -13.70
CA ASP A 225 -27.03 -16.10 -13.82
C ASP A 225 -28.09 -16.54 -14.83
N THR A 226 -29.13 -17.20 -14.33
CA THR A 226 -30.26 -17.67 -15.17
C THR A 226 -31.24 -16.57 -15.54
N ALA A 227 -31.12 -15.36 -14.97
CA ALA A 227 -32.00 -14.23 -15.25
C ALA A 227 -31.51 -13.37 -16.42
N HIS A 228 -30.21 -13.35 -16.68
CA HIS A 228 -29.57 -12.55 -17.72
C HIS A 228 -28.78 -13.46 -18.66
N LEU A 229 -29.38 -13.80 -19.79
CA LEU A 229 -28.77 -14.76 -20.73
C LEU A 229 -28.01 -14.09 -21.89
N MET A 230 -28.12 -12.78 -22.04
CA MET A 230 -27.50 -12.04 -23.14
C MET A 230 -26.45 -11.09 -22.67
N ALA A 231 -25.37 -10.99 -23.45
CA ALA A 231 -24.34 -10.00 -23.24
C ALA A 231 -24.90 -8.58 -23.43
N THR A 232 -24.44 -7.64 -22.61
CA THR A 232 -24.82 -6.23 -22.67
C THR A 232 -23.62 -5.34 -22.92
N PRO A 233 -23.74 -4.22 -23.67
CA PRO A 233 -22.67 -3.25 -23.78
C PRO A 233 -22.27 -2.69 -22.38
N ALA A 234 -20.98 -2.63 -22.12
CA ALA A 234 -20.40 -2.07 -20.90
C ALA A 234 -19.17 -1.20 -21.26
N PRO A 235 -19.34 -0.13 -22.04
CA PRO A 235 -18.23 0.68 -22.54
C PRO A 235 -17.51 1.39 -21.38
N GLU A 236 -16.18 1.40 -21.45
CA GLU A 236 -15.32 2.15 -20.52
C GLU A 236 -14.69 3.36 -21.21
N LYS A 237 -14.53 4.45 -20.46
CA LYS A 237 -13.73 5.60 -20.89
C LYS A 237 -12.25 5.19 -20.95
N TYR A 238 -11.67 5.22 -22.15
CA TYR A 238 -10.26 4.84 -22.35
C TYR A 238 -9.55 5.80 -23.32
N PRO A 239 -8.54 6.52 -22.87
CA PRO A 239 -7.80 7.47 -23.71
C PRO A 239 -6.82 6.72 -24.62
N MET A 240 -7.30 6.20 -25.73
CA MET A 240 -6.47 5.52 -26.74
C MET A 240 -5.35 6.43 -27.24
N ALA A 241 -4.24 5.83 -27.70
CA ALA A 241 -3.10 6.58 -28.26
C ALA A 241 -3.58 7.52 -29.39
N GLY A 242 -3.14 8.78 -29.33
CA GLY A 242 -3.56 9.83 -30.27
C GLY A 242 -4.97 10.40 -30.06
N GLN A 243 -5.73 9.89 -29.08
CA GLN A 243 -7.03 10.43 -28.72
C GLN A 243 -6.96 11.37 -27.50
N PRO A 244 -7.96 12.24 -27.28
CA PRO A 244 -8.02 13.07 -26.08
C PRO A 244 -7.94 12.25 -24.79
N SER A 245 -7.15 12.74 -23.82
CA SER A 245 -7.02 12.13 -22.51
C SER A 245 -7.87 12.85 -21.46
N HIS A 246 -7.96 12.28 -20.28
CA HIS A 246 -8.60 12.87 -19.12
C HIS A 246 -7.94 14.22 -18.75
N LYS A 247 -8.74 15.11 -18.17
CA LYS A 247 -8.25 16.33 -17.52
C LYS A 247 -8.41 16.17 -16.01
N VAL A 248 -7.29 16.06 -15.31
CA VAL A 248 -7.25 15.87 -13.86
C VAL A 248 -6.90 17.17 -13.18
N THR A 249 -7.61 17.49 -12.09
CA THR A 249 -7.30 18.58 -11.18
C THR A 249 -7.28 18.07 -9.75
N ILE A 250 -6.60 18.77 -8.86
CA ILE A 250 -6.49 18.41 -7.45
C ILE A 250 -7.26 19.43 -6.63
N GLY A 251 -8.33 18.97 -5.97
CA GLY A 251 -9.09 19.76 -5.02
C GLY A 251 -8.56 19.56 -3.60
N VAL A 252 -8.71 20.57 -2.77
CA VAL A 252 -8.43 20.56 -1.32
C VAL A 252 -9.67 20.99 -0.58
N TYR A 253 -10.24 20.07 0.17
CA TYR A 253 -11.39 20.29 1.04
C TYR A 253 -10.93 20.59 2.46
N ASP A 254 -11.39 21.72 3.04
CA ASP A 254 -11.18 22.06 4.44
C ASP A 254 -12.39 21.61 5.26
N VAL A 255 -12.15 20.69 6.20
CA VAL A 255 -13.24 20.05 6.97
C VAL A 255 -13.97 21.02 7.86
N ALA A 256 -13.28 22.04 8.41
CA ALA A 256 -13.86 22.98 9.35
C ALA A 256 -14.76 24.03 8.66
N SER A 257 -14.30 24.55 7.52
CA SER A 257 -15.04 25.57 6.77
C SER A 257 -16.01 25.00 5.74
N GLY A 258 -15.82 23.73 5.31
CA GLY A 258 -16.55 23.13 4.22
C GLY A 258 -16.19 23.69 2.84
N SER A 259 -15.11 24.48 2.73
CA SER A 259 -14.69 25.09 1.48
C SER A 259 -13.80 24.15 0.67
N ILE A 260 -13.85 24.30 -0.66
CA ILE A 260 -12.96 23.63 -1.60
C ILE A 260 -12.17 24.70 -2.34
N ILE A 261 -10.87 24.47 -2.47
CA ILE A 261 -10.01 25.17 -3.42
C ILE A 261 -9.43 24.14 -4.38
N TYR A 262 -9.00 24.57 -5.56
CA TYR A 262 -8.25 23.75 -6.50
C TYR A 262 -6.82 24.27 -6.62
N LEU A 263 -5.85 23.33 -6.75
CA LEU A 263 -4.47 23.73 -7.00
C LEU A 263 -4.36 24.39 -8.38
N ASN A 264 -3.70 25.55 -8.43
CA ASN A 264 -3.41 26.27 -9.68
C ASN A 264 -2.22 25.60 -10.38
N ALA A 265 -2.43 24.39 -10.92
CA ALA A 265 -1.39 23.61 -11.60
C ALA A 265 -1.31 23.88 -13.10
N GLY A 266 -2.03 24.88 -13.62
CA GLY A 266 -2.11 25.20 -15.03
C GLY A 266 -3.03 24.29 -15.84
N ASP A 267 -2.88 24.26 -17.17
CA ASP A 267 -3.72 23.44 -18.05
C ASP A 267 -3.50 21.95 -17.80
N PRO A 268 -4.55 21.18 -17.42
CA PRO A 268 -4.45 19.74 -17.16
C PRO A 268 -4.41 18.89 -18.44
N THR A 269 -4.45 19.49 -19.63
CA THR A 269 -4.44 18.77 -20.89
C THR A 269 -3.12 18.04 -21.09
N ASP A 270 -3.20 16.73 -21.41
CA ASP A 270 -2.04 15.88 -21.71
C ASP A 270 -0.99 15.86 -20.57
N ARG A 271 -1.45 15.84 -19.33
CA ARG A 271 -0.60 15.79 -18.12
C ARG A 271 -1.10 14.74 -17.15
N TYR A 272 -0.16 14.20 -16.38
CA TYR A 272 -0.41 13.33 -15.24
C TYR A 272 -0.02 14.07 -13.95
N PHE A 273 -0.80 13.83 -12.89
CA PHE A 273 -0.56 14.35 -11.54
C PHE A 273 -0.42 13.15 -10.59
N CYS A 274 0.79 12.88 -10.14
CA CYS A 274 1.11 11.72 -9.31
C CYS A 274 1.94 12.14 -8.09
N GLY A 275 2.25 11.19 -7.21
CA GLY A 275 3.12 11.38 -6.06
C GLY A 275 2.62 12.43 -5.06
N ILE A 276 1.29 12.61 -4.91
CA ILE A 276 0.73 13.61 -3.99
C ILE A 276 1.23 13.35 -2.57
N THR A 277 1.89 14.35 -1.99
CA THR A 277 2.44 14.27 -0.65
C THR A 277 2.14 15.54 0.14
N TRP A 278 1.68 15.41 1.36
CA TRP A 278 1.53 16.52 2.29
C TRP A 278 2.82 16.80 3.04
N SER A 279 3.11 18.08 3.30
CA SER A 279 4.11 18.43 4.31
C SER A 279 3.68 17.93 5.69
N PRO A 280 4.63 17.64 6.61
CA PRO A 280 4.31 17.16 7.96
C PRO A 280 3.40 18.09 8.76
N ASP A 281 3.46 19.41 8.53
CA ASP A 281 2.57 20.40 9.15
C ASP A 281 1.19 20.53 8.50
N GLY A 282 1.01 19.94 7.29
CA GLY A 282 -0.22 19.96 6.52
C GLY A 282 -0.50 21.29 5.81
N GLY A 283 0.50 22.15 5.66
CA GLY A 283 0.37 23.48 5.03
C GLY A 283 0.73 23.48 3.53
N THR A 284 1.45 22.49 3.05
CA THR A 284 1.94 22.39 1.68
C THR A 284 1.61 21.05 1.07
N ILE A 285 1.30 21.04 -0.23
CA ILE A 285 1.11 19.83 -1.04
C ILE A 285 2.18 19.79 -2.10
N TYR A 286 2.85 18.65 -2.25
CA TYR A 286 3.82 18.36 -3.29
C TYR A 286 3.18 17.47 -4.32
N VAL A 287 3.37 17.80 -5.61
CA VAL A 287 2.79 17.08 -6.74
C VAL A 287 3.84 16.86 -7.81
N GLN A 288 4.00 15.64 -8.25
CA GLN A 288 4.78 15.30 -9.43
C GLN A 288 3.90 15.45 -10.66
N GLN A 289 4.31 16.31 -11.58
CA GLN A 289 3.58 16.65 -12.81
C GLN A 289 4.35 16.11 -14.00
N MET A 290 3.77 15.14 -14.68
CA MET A 290 4.37 14.45 -15.82
C MET A 290 3.65 14.86 -17.11
N ASN A 291 4.38 15.05 -18.20
CA ASN A 291 3.78 15.20 -19.52
C ASN A 291 3.22 13.87 -20.04
N ARG A 292 2.33 13.91 -21.04
CA ARG A 292 1.73 12.70 -21.61
C ARG A 292 2.74 11.81 -22.34
N ALA A 293 3.84 12.37 -22.83
CA ALA A 293 4.93 11.59 -23.42
C ALA A 293 5.75 10.83 -22.37
N GLN A 294 5.49 11.07 -21.09
CA GLN A 294 6.11 10.39 -19.94
C GLN A 294 7.63 10.53 -19.88
N ASN A 295 8.14 11.68 -20.28
CA ASN A 295 9.58 11.93 -20.39
C ASN A 295 10.04 13.29 -19.87
N ASP A 296 9.13 14.04 -19.23
CA ASP A 296 9.40 15.35 -18.65
C ASP A 296 8.53 15.54 -17.39
N MET A 297 9.17 15.57 -16.21
CA MET A 297 8.54 15.58 -14.92
C MET A 297 9.02 16.75 -14.06
N HIS A 298 8.06 17.50 -13.52
CA HIS A 298 8.28 18.60 -12.59
C HIS A 298 7.66 18.30 -11.24
N MET A 299 8.39 18.45 -10.14
CA MET A 299 7.83 18.41 -8.81
C MET A 299 7.59 19.83 -8.31
N VAL A 300 6.33 20.16 -8.08
CA VAL A 300 5.89 21.49 -7.67
C VAL A 300 5.21 21.41 -6.31
N SER A 301 5.52 22.36 -5.43
CA SER A 301 4.85 22.55 -4.15
C SER A 301 3.76 23.61 -4.26
N TYR A 302 2.64 23.40 -3.53
CA TYR A 302 1.47 24.26 -3.51
C TYR A 302 1.08 24.64 -2.08
N ASN A 303 0.66 25.87 -1.89
CA ASN A 303 0.04 26.31 -0.64
C ASN A 303 -1.35 25.64 -0.49
N ALA A 304 -1.54 24.86 0.55
CA ALA A 304 -2.78 24.09 0.76
C ALA A 304 -3.99 24.94 1.20
N ALA A 305 -3.79 26.24 1.49
CA ALA A 305 -4.88 27.15 1.85
C ALA A 305 -5.35 27.98 0.65
N THR A 306 -4.46 28.28 -0.30
CA THR A 306 -4.77 29.14 -1.46
C THR A 306 -4.81 28.37 -2.78
N GLY A 307 -4.15 27.22 -2.88
CA GLY A 307 -3.97 26.48 -4.12
C GLY A 307 -2.84 26.99 -5.00
N GLU A 308 -2.19 28.11 -4.62
CA GLU A 308 -1.16 28.73 -5.45
C GLU A 308 0.16 27.94 -5.40
N PRO A 309 0.90 27.85 -6.53
CA PRO A 309 2.21 27.26 -6.56
C PRO A 309 3.19 28.08 -5.71
N VAL A 310 4.06 27.38 -4.96
CA VAL A 310 5.09 27.99 -4.13
C VAL A 310 6.45 27.92 -4.79
N ALA A 311 6.85 26.72 -5.22
CA ALA A 311 8.14 26.48 -5.85
C ALA A 311 8.13 25.21 -6.69
N GLU A 312 8.92 25.22 -7.78
CA GLU A 312 9.39 24.00 -8.42
C GLU A 312 10.65 23.52 -7.69
N LEU A 313 10.62 22.27 -7.22
CA LEU A 313 11.68 21.71 -6.36
C LEU A 313 12.58 20.73 -7.09
N TYR A 314 12.11 20.17 -8.18
CA TYR A 314 12.82 19.15 -8.93
C TYR A 314 12.27 19.07 -10.34
N HIS A 315 13.19 18.95 -11.30
CA HIS A 315 12.89 18.69 -12.71
C HIS A 315 13.73 17.51 -13.19
N GLU A 316 13.10 16.61 -13.90
CA GLU A 316 13.74 15.48 -14.55
C GLU A 316 13.21 15.35 -15.97
N SER A 317 14.11 15.17 -16.92
CA SER A 317 13.77 14.88 -18.32
C SER A 317 14.66 13.79 -18.88
N HIS A 318 14.08 12.93 -19.72
CA HIS A 318 14.81 11.83 -20.34
C HIS A 318 14.32 11.61 -21.79
N PRO A 319 15.20 11.29 -22.76
CA PRO A 319 14.79 11.12 -24.15
C PRO A 319 13.86 9.93 -24.41
N LYS A 320 13.75 8.98 -23.48
CA LYS A 320 12.88 7.81 -23.60
C LYS A 320 11.66 7.92 -22.69
N TYR A 321 11.86 7.79 -21.39
CA TYR A 321 10.80 7.82 -20.38
C TYR A 321 11.37 8.15 -18.99
N ILE A 322 10.49 8.53 -18.07
CA ILE A 322 10.74 8.70 -16.65
C ILE A 322 9.68 7.87 -15.91
N GLU A 323 10.10 7.13 -14.90
CA GLU A 323 9.22 6.50 -13.92
C GLU A 323 9.14 7.43 -12.71
N PRO A 324 8.06 8.21 -12.53
CA PRO A 324 7.92 9.03 -11.35
C PRO A 324 7.81 8.11 -10.14
N GLY A 325 8.71 8.34 -9.20
CA GLY A 325 8.82 7.50 -8.02
C GLY A 325 7.63 7.62 -7.08
N ALA A 326 7.73 6.88 -5.98
CA ALA A 326 6.83 6.95 -4.86
C ALA A 326 6.68 8.39 -4.32
N PRO A 327 5.64 8.68 -3.49
CA PRO A 327 5.51 9.94 -2.76
C PRO A 327 6.76 10.29 -1.95
N LEU A 328 6.95 11.57 -1.66
CA LEU A 328 8.09 12.05 -0.88
C LEU A 328 8.05 11.48 0.54
N ASN A 329 9.21 11.12 1.06
CA ASN A 329 9.36 10.62 2.42
C ASN A 329 10.06 11.67 3.28
N PHE A 330 9.29 12.47 4.03
CA PHE A 330 9.85 13.45 4.95
C PHE A 330 10.56 12.78 6.12
N LEU A 331 11.71 13.34 6.53
CA LEU A 331 12.43 12.80 7.69
C LEU A 331 11.61 13.03 8.97
N PRO A 332 11.29 12.00 9.77
CA PRO A 332 10.49 12.16 10.99
C PRO A 332 11.10 13.08 12.05
N TRP A 333 12.44 13.28 11.99
CA TRP A 333 13.19 14.13 12.92
C TRP A 333 13.59 15.49 12.33
N ASP A 334 13.29 15.74 11.03
CA ASP A 334 13.63 17.01 10.35
C ASP A 334 12.68 17.25 9.18
N ALA A 335 11.57 17.90 9.45
CA ALA A 335 10.53 18.20 8.46
C ALA A 335 10.98 19.15 7.33
N SER A 336 12.20 19.72 7.43
CA SER A 336 12.80 20.54 6.37
C SER A 336 13.47 19.72 5.28
N LYS A 337 13.48 18.38 5.41
CA LYS A 337 14.14 17.47 4.48
C LYS A 337 13.25 16.29 4.12
N PHE A 338 13.40 15.80 2.90
CA PHE A 338 12.72 14.63 2.41
C PHE A 338 13.63 13.75 1.54
N ILE A 339 13.24 12.50 1.37
CA ILE A 339 13.86 11.57 0.43
C ILE A 339 12.96 11.46 -0.80
N LEU A 340 13.57 11.64 -1.96
CA LEU A 340 13.04 11.41 -3.29
C LEU A 340 13.66 10.13 -3.86
N GLN A 341 12.85 9.30 -4.51
CA GLN A 341 13.32 8.21 -5.38
C GLN A 341 13.34 8.69 -6.82
N SER A 342 14.42 8.37 -7.56
CA SER A 342 14.58 8.75 -8.95
C SER A 342 15.57 7.82 -9.67
N GLU A 343 15.33 7.59 -10.95
CA GLU A 343 16.20 6.82 -11.85
C GLU A 343 17.18 7.71 -12.64
N LYS A 344 17.37 8.96 -12.25
CA LYS A 344 18.15 9.97 -12.99
C LYS A 344 19.60 9.59 -13.26
N ASP A 345 20.16 8.62 -12.56
CA ASP A 345 21.51 8.08 -12.81
C ASP A 345 21.48 6.69 -13.47
N GLY A 346 20.31 6.23 -13.93
CA GLY A 346 20.10 4.98 -14.67
C GLY A 346 19.49 3.83 -13.86
N PHE A 347 19.36 3.98 -12.54
CA PHE A 347 18.77 3.03 -11.62
C PHE A 347 17.96 3.76 -10.56
N ASN A 348 16.94 3.11 -9.98
CA ASN A 348 16.15 3.71 -8.91
C ASN A 348 16.96 3.84 -7.62
N HIS A 349 17.26 5.08 -7.23
CA HIS A 349 18.04 5.39 -6.04
C HIS A 349 17.39 6.45 -5.15
N LEU A 350 17.92 6.58 -3.92
CA LEU A 350 17.46 7.54 -2.93
C LEU A 350 18.30 8.80 -2.94
N TYR A 351 17.61 9.95 -2.96
CA TYR A 351 18.20 11.29 -2.93
C TYR A 351 17.60 12.10 -1.80
N LEU A 352 18.47 12.70 -0.97
CA LEU A 352 18.06 13.61 0.11
C LEU A 352 18.00 15.04 -0.42
N TYR A 353 16.86 15.66 -0.28
CA TYR A 353 16.58 17.07 -0.62
C TYR A 353 16.14 17.86 0.59
N ASP A 354 16.30 19.18 0.55
CA ASP A 354 15.59 20.09 1.42
C ASP A 354 14.27 20.57 0.79
N VAL A 355 13.41 21.21 1.59
CA VAL A 355 12.11 21.75 1.13
C VAL A 355 12.24 22.96 0.19
N LYS A 356 13.45 23.42 -0.10
CA LYS A 356 13.75 24.47 -1.09
C LYS A 356 14.17 23.89 -2.44
N GLY A 357 14.26 22.57 -2.56
CA GLY A 357 14.66 21.87 -3.79
C GLY A 357 16.18 21.68 -3.94
N ASN A 358 16.97 21.96 -2.90
CA ASN A 358 18.42 21.72 -2.97
C ASN A 358 18.71 20.23 -2.74
N LEU A 359 19.42 19.60 -3.68
CA LEU A 359 19.99 18.26 -3.49
C LEU A 359 21.09 18.32 -2.43
N LEU A 360 20.86 17.65 -1.30
CA LEU A 360 21.84 17.60 -0.21
C LEU A 360 22.77 16.41 -0.35
N LYS A 361 22.24 15.26 -0.81
CA LYS A 361 23.02 14.03 -0.95
C LYS A 361 22.31 12.97 -1.79
N GLN A 362 23.06 12.23 -2.59
CA GLN A 362 22.65 10.94 -3.10
C GLN A 362 22.97 9.89 -2.01
N LEU A 363 21.95 9.18 -1.51
CA LEU A 363 22.09 8.23 -0.39
C LEU A 363 22.49 6.83 -0.87
N THR A 364 22.03 6.45 -2.06
CA THR A 364 22.34 5.15 -2.68
C THR A 364 22.79 5.36 -4.12
N SER A 365 23.68 4.49 -4.61
CA SER A 365 24.20 4.52 -5.97
C SER A 365 24.77 3.16 -6.37
N GLY A 366 24.82 2.87 -7.67
CA GLY A 366 25.34 1.63 -8.22
C GLY A 366 24.46 1.07 -9.35
N ASN A 367 24.87 -0.04 -9.94
CA ASN A 367 24.10 -0.70 -11.00
C ASN A 367 23.10 -1.70 -10.40
N TRP A 368 22.16 -1.21 -9.62
CA TRP A 368 21.14 -1.96 -8.90
C TRP A 368 19.97 -1.06 -8.50
N GLU A 369 18.84 -1.63 -8.15
CA GLU A 369 17.60 -0.93 -7.85
C GLU A 369 17.27 -0.90 -6.35
N VAL A 370 16.81 0.23 -5.85
CA VAL A 370 15.98 0.29 -4.65
C VAL A 370 14.57 -0.13 -5.07
N THR A 371 14.18 -1.34 -4.72
CA THR A 371 12.88 -1.90 -5.10
C THR A 371 11.75 -1.40 -4.20
N LYS A 372 12.09 -1.02 -2.95
CA LYS A 372 11.13 -0.47 -2.00
C LYS A 372 11.79 0.40 -0.93
N PHE A 373 11.19 1.56 -0.70
CA PHE A 373 11.41 2.33 0.52
C PHE A 373 10.53 1.74 1.62
N VAL A 374 11.11 1.10 2.65
CA VAL A 374 10.36 0.41 3.71
C VAL A 374 9.95 1.38 4.82
N GLY A 375 10.86 2.24 5.25
CA GLY A 375 10.61 3.21 6.30
C GLY A 375 11.87 3.76 6.96
N PHE A 376 11.69 4.47 8.07
CA PHE A 376 12.79 5.09 8.82
C PHE A 376 13.11 4.32 10.09
N ASP A 377 14.39 4.10 10.37
CA ASP A 377 14.92 3.81 11.70
C ASP A 377 15.15 5.14 12.43
N THR A 378 14.18 5.53 13.25
CA THR A 378 14.20 6.85 13.92
C THR A 378 15.29 6.97 14.98
N LYS A 379 15.70 5.84 15.60
CA LYS A 379 16.73 5.81 16.64
C LYS A 379 18.12 6.08 16.06
N SER A 380 18.45 5.46 14.95
CA SER A 380 19.76 5.60 14.31
C SER A 380 19.77 6.61 13.17
N ARG A 381 18.63 7.28 12.89
CA ARG A 381 18.44 8.22 11.77
C ARG A 381 18.83 7.61 10.43
N GLY A 382 18.37 6.38 10.21
CA GLY A 382 18.59 5.62 8.98
C GLY A 382 17.30 5.40 8.20
N VAL A 383 17.47 4.90 6.99
CA VAL A 383 16.39 4.41 6.13
C VAL A 383 16.54 2.92 5.96
N VAL A 384 15.44 2.18 5.98
CA VAL A 384 15.41 0.77 5.60
C VAL A 384 14.82 0.65 4.22
N ILE A 385 15.50 -0.08 3.36
CA ILE A 385 15.14 -0.33 1.96
C ILE A 385 15.17 -1.82 1.65
N GLU A 386 14.42 -2.20 0.63
CA GLU A 386 14.63 -3.45 -0.12
C GLU A 386 15.34 -3.10 -1.42
N SER A 387 16.31 -3.91 -1.85
CA SER A 387 17.10 -3.63 -3.04
C SER A 387 17.72 -4.87 -3.67
N THR A 388 18.11 -4.75 -4.95
CA THR A 388 18.84 -5.78 -5.71
C THR A 388 20.35 -5.65 -5.57
N GLU A 389 20.87 -4.84 -4.62
CA GLU A 389 22.30 -4.56 -4.45
C GLU A 389 23.18 -5.82 -4.31
N ALA A 390 22.67 -6.87 -3.65
CA ALA A 390 23.44 -8.09 -3.46
C ALA A 390 23.48 -9.01 -4.67
N HIS A 391 22.40 -9.02 -5.47
CA HIS A 391 22.29 -9.88 -6.66
C HIS A 391 21.03 -9.49 -7.46
N ASP A 392 21.13 -9.45 -8.80
CA ASP A 392 20.07 -9.01 -9.72
C ASP A 392 18.73 -9.77 -9.60
N LEU A 393 18.79 -11.05 -9.18
CA LEU A 393 17.62 -11.92 -8.99
C LEU A 393 17.17 -12.04 -7.54
N GLN A 394 17.76 -11.28 -6.63
CA GLN A 394 17.42 -11.28 -5.21
C GLN A 394 16.91 -9.92 -4.78
N ASN A 395 16.12 -9.91 -3.74
CA ASN A 395 15.68 -8.69 -3.08
C ASN A 395 16.09 -8.80 -1.62
N ASN A 396 16.94 -7.90 -1.17
CA ASN A 396 17.55 -7.95 0.16
C ASN A 396 17.27 -6.68 0.96
N ILE A 397 17.35 -6.77 2.27
CA ILE A 397 17.00 -5.67 3.16
C ILE A 397 18.27 -4.98 3.64
N PHE A 398 18.36 -3.68 3.40
CA PHE A 398 19.48 -2.84 3.81
C PHE A 398 19.00 -1.69 4.68
N ARG A 399 19.82 -1.34 5.65
CA ARG A 399 19.74 -0.08 6.37
C ARG A 399 20.78 0.89 5.81
N VAL A 400 20.33 2.09 5.44
CA VAL A 400 21.16 3.19 4.93
C VAL A 400 21.25 4.27 6.00
N ASP A 401 22.45 4.58 6.47
CA ASP A 401 22.70 5.72 7.35
C ASP A 401 22.65 7.02 6.56
N ILE A 402 21.76 7.95 6.92
CA ILE A 402 21.53 9.18 6.15
C ILE A 402 22.75 10.11 6.19
N ALA A 403 23.45 10.18 7.32
CA ALA A 403 24.58 11.09 7.46
C ALA A 403 25.79 10.61 6.64
N SER A 404 26.17 9.34 6.73
CA SER A 404 27.32 8.78 6.04
C SER A 404 27.00 8.20 4.65
N GLY A 405 25.78 7.73 4.40
CA GLY A 405 25.40 6.91 3.25
C GLY A 405 25.86 5.45 3.38
N LYS A 406 26.38 5.04 4.54
CA LYS A 406 26.81 3.67 4.78
C LYS A 406 25.59 2.74 4.72
N ARG A 407 25.68 1.70 3.91
CA ARG A 407 24.68 0.64 3.81
C ARG A 407 25.11 -0.56 4.65
N THR A 408 24.17 -1.15 5.36
CA THR A 408 24.38 -2.35 6.17
C THR A 408 23.22 -3.30 5.86
N ARG A 409 23.54 -4.49 5.39
CA ARG A 409 22.58 -5.56 5.17
C ARG A 409 22.04 -6.04 6.51
N ILE A 410 20.72 -6.25 6.62
CA ILE A 410 20.05 -6.62 7.87
C ILE A 410 19.20 -7.89 7.78
N ASP A 411 18.98 -8.46 6.60
CA ASP A 411 18.35 -9.78 6.43
C ASP A 411 19.30 -10.89 6.92
N ALA A 412 18.72 -12.05 7.33
CA ALA A 412 19.42 -13.02 8.17
C ALA A 412 20.59 -13.75 7.49
N ASP A 413 20.41 -14.33 6.30
CA ASP A 413 21.43 -15.18 5.65
C ASP A 413 21.73 -14.83 4.20
N GLY A 414 21.00 -13.87 3.69
CA GLY A 414 21.39 -13.18 2.49
C GLY A 414 21.14 -13.88 1.18
N LYS A 415 20.28 -14.86 1.14
CA LYS A 415 19.84 -15.54 -0.10
C LYS A 415 18.35 -15.33 -0.30
N GLY A 416 17.92 -15.35 -1.57
CA GLY A 416 16.51 -15.33 -1.95
C GLY A 416 15.90 -13.95 -2.03
N VAL A 417 14.58 -13.91 -1.99
CA VAL A 417 13.77 -12.70 -2.08
C VAL A 417 13.18 -12.40 -0.71
N HIS A 418 13.53 -11.26 -0.15
CA HIS A 418 13.11 -10.78 1.15
C HIS A 418 12.08 -9.67 1.04
N SER A 419 11.16 -9.59 2.00
CA SER A 419 10.22 -8.48 2.16
C SER A 419 10.11 -8.12 3.64
N CYS A 420 10.15 -6.83 3.92
CA CYS A 420 10.29 -6.30 5.26
C CYS A 420 9.04 -5.54 5.73
N LEU A 421 8.67 -5.76 6.99
CA LEU A 421 7.70 -4.95 7.73
C LEU A 421 8.36 -4.38 8.99
N LEU A 422 8.53 -3.06 9.04
CA LEU A 422 9.14 -2.37 10.16
C LEU A 422 8.16 -2.08 11.30
N SER A 423 8.67 -2.09 12.54
CA SER A 423 8.01 -1.52 13.70
C SER A 423 7.86 0.01 13.54
N GLU A 424 7.03 0.63 14.40
CA GLU A 424 6.71 2.07 14.28
C GLU A 424 7.94 2.97 14.39
N ASN A 425 8.92 2.61 15.23
CA ASN A 425 10.19 3.34 15.35
C ASN A 425 11.29 2.85 14.39
N GLY A 426 11.03 1.77 13.63
CA GLY A 426 11.95 1.19 12.65
C GLY A 426 13.15 0.43 13.23
N THR A 427 13.14 0.11 14.54
CA THR A 427 14.26 -0.62 15.18
C THR A 427 14.11 -2.13 15.13
N LEU A 428 12.92 -2.63 14.81
CA LEU A 428 12.58 -4.04 14.67
C LEU A 428 11.95 -4.28 13.31
N ALA A 429 12.17 -5.46 12.75
CA ALA A 429 11.63 -5.87 11.47
C ALA A 429 11.11 -7.30 11.52
N VAL A 430 10.04 -7.56 10.80
CA VAL A 430 9.67 -8.91 10.36
C VAL A 430 10.20 -9.07 8.95
N ASP A 431 10.94 -10.13 8.71
CA ASP A 431 11.45 -10.50 7.40
C ASP A 431 10.70 -11.74 6.90
N TRP A 432 10.07 -11.63 5.74
CA TRP A 432 9.54 -12.76 4.99
C TRP A 432 10.46 -13.04 3.82
N TYR A 433 10.91 -14.27 3.68
CA TYR A 433 11.80 -14.61 2.60
C TYR A 433 11.38 -15.92 1.89
N GLN A 434 11.79 -16.03 0.64
CA GLN A 434 11.67 -17.22 -0.21
C GLN A 434 13.02 -17.49 -0.85
N GLU A 435 13.48 -18.75 -0.74
CA GLU A 435 14.75 -19.23 -1.31
C GLU A 435 14.51 -20.24 -2.46
#